data_cc14b1d688754645cd4b9ea1bd67d091
#
_entry.id   cc14b1d688754645cd4b9ea1bd67d091
#
_cell.length_a   1.000
_cell.length_b   1.000
_cell.length_c   1.000
_cell.angle_alpha   90.00
_cell.angle_beta   90.00
_cell.angle_gamma   90.00
#
_symmetry.space_group_name_H-M   'P 1'
#
loop_
_entity.id
_entity.type
_entity.pdbx_description
1 polymer ?
#
loop_
_entity_poly.entity_id
_entity_poly.type
_entity_poly.pdbx_seq_one_letter_code
_entity_poly.pdbx_strand_id
1 'polypeptide(L)'
;RCVGVPGDSLTIKDGYVYINGEKTVLPYRAKPEFLHTVTVDGQFSNAAIELLGRENLSGNVIRVPNSSLQQERATEVIQAMNLEQIKSDTSYTYYAGNVGNQKVKDYLKSEDMNNMALFNLTEAEAKNYTGKDGIASINKFSYKNPDTSVFPQDPAHTGTVDNMGAIYIPEKGKTVPINIEVLPIYEKIIKEYEGNDIKVNGNQILINGEVADSYTFKQNYYWMMGDNRHRSEDSR
;
A
#
# COMPACT_ATOMS: atom_id res chain seq x y z
N ARG A 1 12.05 0.88 -10.48
CA ARG A 1 13.25 1.71 -10.25
C ARG A 1 13.89 1.35 -8.94
N CYS A 2 15.23 1.48 -8.84
CA CYS A 2 15.90 1.43 -7.56
C CYS A 2 15.61 2.75 -6.81
N VAL A 3 15.02 2.63 -5.62
CA VAL A 3 14.66 3.79 -4.78
C VAL A 3 15.38 3.79 -3.46
N GLY A 4 16.08 2.71 -3.12
CA GLY A 4 16.94 2.59 -1.96
C GLY A 4 18.14 1.71 -2.25
N VAL A 5 19.31 2.10 -1.77
CA VAL A 5 20.60 1.42 -1.98
C VAL A 5 21.14 0.86 -0.67
N PRO A 6 22.14 -0.05 -0.71
CA PRO A 6 22.73 -0.63 0.51
C PRO A 6 23.17 0.45 1.50
N GLY A 7 22.81 0.28 2.76
CA GLY A 7 23.10 1.21 3.84
C GLY A 7 22.02 2.28 4.09
N ASP A 8 21.05 2.42 3.22
CA ASP A 8 19.94 3.36 3.41
C ASP A 8 18.94 2.86 4.47
N SER A 9 18.33 3.81 5.16
CA SER A 9 17.09 3.60 5.94
C SER A 9 15.91 4.13 5.13
N LEU A 10 15.05 3.23 4.64
CA LEU A 10 13.92 3.55 3.79
C LEU A 10 12.62 3.60 4.62
N THR A 11 11.81 4.62 4.36
CA THR A 11 10.45 4.73 4.89
C THR A 11 9.51 5.13 3.77
N ILE A 12 8.28 4.61 3.76
CA ILE A 12 7.22 5.03 2.84
C ILE A 12 6.15 5.76 3.64
N LYS A 13 5.77 6.96 3.23
CA LYS A 13 4.69 7.77 3.82
C LYS A 13 3.79 8.30 2.71
N ASP A 14 2.51 7.93 2.75
CA ASP A 14 1.53 8.27 1.71
C ASP A 14 2.03 7.98 0.29
N GLY A 15 2.70 6.83 0.09
CA GLY A 15 3.28 6.39 -1.17
C GLY A 15 4.58 7.08 -1.58
N TYR A 16 5.05 8.08 -0.82
CA TYR A 16 6.35 8.74 -1.07
C TYR A 16 7.47 8.02 -0.32
N VAL A 17 8.61 7.91 -1.01
CA VAL A 17 9.82 7.32 -0.44
C VAL A 17 10.64 8.38 0.30
N TYR A 18 11.07 8.03 1.50
CA TYR A 18 12.00 8.80 2.33
C TYR A 18 13.25 7.94 2.53
N ILE A 19 14.41 8.50 2.29
CA ILE A 19 15.72 7.87 2.53
C ILE A 19 16.43 8.66 3.63
N ASN A 20 16.84 7.95 4.67
CA ASN A 20 17.53 8.54 5.84
C ASN A 20 16.75 9.70 6.47
N GLY A 21 15.40 9.63 6.42
CA GLY A 21 14.50 10.62 6.96
C GLY A 21 14.10 11.76 5.99
N GLU A 22 14.75 11.87 4.83
CA GLU A 22 14.50 12.91 3.83
C GLU A 22 13.65 12.39 2.67
N LYS A 23 12.65 13.17 2.22
CA LYS A 23 11.84 12.84 1.04
C LYS A 23 12.74 12.81 -0.19
N THR A 24 12.68 11.72 -0.95
CA THR A 24 13.50 11.55 -2.14
C THR A 24 13.10 12.52 -3.25
N VAL A 25 14.09 13.11 -3.90
CA VAL A 25 13.90 13.88 -5.13
C VAL A 25 13.89 12.89 -6.30
N LEU A 26 12.77 12.85 -7.00
CA LEU A 26 12.60 11.92 -8.10
C LEU A 26 13.37 12.40 -9.36
N PRO A 27 13.99 11.48 -10.11
CA PRO A 27 14.58 11.83 -11.40
C PRO A 27 13.55 12.43 -12.35
N TYR A 28 13.97 13.33 -13.24
CA TYR A 28 13.11 14.01 -14.22
C TYR A 28 12.19 13.06 -15.03
N ARG A 29 12.65 11.84 -15.31
CA ARG A 29 11.87 10.82 -16.05
C ARG A 29 10.93 9.98 -15.17
N ALA A 30 10.95 10.17 -13.85
CA ALA A 30 10.03 9.46 -12.98
C ALA A 30 8.63 10.07 -13.09
N LYS A 31 7.65 9.21 -13.26
CA LYS A 31 6.23 9.59 -13.31
C LYS A 31 5.46 8.74 -12.30
N PRO A 32 5.65 8.97 -11.00
CA PRO A 32 4.94 8.17 -10.01
C PRO A 32 3.44 8.44 -10.11
N GLU A 33 2.70 7.37 -10.21
CA GLU A 33 1.24 7.35 -10.18
C GLU A 33 0.77 6.88 -8.81
N PHE A 34 -0.21 7.57 -8.28
CA PHE A 34 -0.86 7.27 -7.01
C PHE A 34 -2.35 7.07 -7.22
N LEU A 35 -2.98 6.36 -6.31
CA LEU A 35 -4.43 6.31 -6.27
C LEU A 35 -5.01 7.68 -5.88
N HIS A 36 -6.09 8.05 -6.57
CA HIS A 36 -6.88 9.23 -6.28
C HIS A 36 -8.36 8.87 -6.29
N THR A 37 -9.11 9.41 -5.35
CA THR A 37 -10.57 9.47 -5.46
C THR A 37 -10.93 10.61 -6.41
N VAL A 38 -11.59 10.26 -7.50
CA VAL A 38 -12.14 11.21 -8.46
C VAL A 38 -13.63 11.35 -8.23
N THR A 39 -14.11 12.57 -8.07
CA THR A 39 -15.55 12.90 -7.97
C THR A 39 -15.96 13.72 -9.17
N VAL A 40 -17.08 13.38 -9.80
CA VAL A 40 -17.66 14.10 -10.92
C VAL A 40 -19.03 14.68 -10.55
N ASP A 41 -19.45 15.72 -11.27
CA ASP A 41 -20.80 16.29 -11.18
C ASP A 41 -21.79 15.35 -11.91
N GLY A 42 -22.69 14.71 -11.16
CA GLY A 42 -23.65 13.76 -11.70
C GLY A 42 -23.06 12.35 -11.91
N GLN A 43 -22.73 11.98 -13.13
CA GLN A 43 -22.15 10.68 -13.49
C GLN A 43 -20.92 10.86 -14.38
N PHE A 44 -20.02 9.86 -14.38
CA PHE A 44 -18.87 9.86 -15.28
C PHE A 44 -19.30 9.93 -16.73
N SER A 45 -18.98 11.04 -17.40
CA SER A 45 -19.16 11.21 -18.83
C SER A 45 -18.09 10.45 -19.62
N ASN A 46 -18.36 10.17 -20.90
CA ASN A 46 -17.34 9.59 -21.78
C ASN A 46 -16.10 10.49 -21.87
N ALA A 47 -16.28 11.82 -21.91
CA ALA A 47 -15.17 12.78 -21.95
C ALA A 47 -14.31 12.72 -20.66
N ALA A 48 -14.94 12.65 -19.49
CA ALA A 48 -14.22 12.48 -18.23
C ALA A 48 -13.42 11.17 -18.18
N ILE A 49 -14.03 10.05 -18.62
CA ILE A 49 -13.35 8.74 -18.64
C ILE A 49 -12.20 8.73 -19.66
N GLU A 50 -12.35 9.39 -20.80
CA GLU A 50 -11.33 9.49 -21.83
C GLU A 50 -10.15 10.36 -21.35
N LEU A 51 -10.43 11.46 -20.65
CA LEU A 51 -9.41 12.32 -20.03
C LEU A 51 -8.64 11.61 -18.93
N LEU A 52 -9.32 10.84 -18.08
CA LEU A 52 -8.72 10.10 -16.95
C LEU A 52 -7.95 8.83 -17.42
N GLY A 53 -8.30 8.30 -18.60
CA GLY A 53 -7.82 7.00 -19.08
C GLY A 53 -8.58 5.82 -18.46
N ARG A 54 -9.24 5.00 -19.27
CA ARG A 54 -9.96 3.81 -18.77
C ARG A 54 -9.06 2.83 -18.05
N GLU A 55 -7.83 2.70 -18.53
CA GLU A 55 -6.77 1.85 -17.95
C GLU A 55 -6.34 2.28 -16.55
N ASN A 56 -6.56 3.53 -16.20
CA ASN A 56 -6.22 4.10 -14.90
C ASN A 56 -7.28 3.83 -13.82
N LEU A 57 -8.48 3.38 -14.21
CA LEU A 57 -9.54 3.00 -13.27
C LEU A 57 -9.07 1.81 -12.42
N SER A 58 -9.05 2.00 -11.10
CA SER A 58 -8.45 1.05 -10.16
C SER A 58 -9.40 0.50 -9.12
N GLY A 59 -10.55 1.10 -8.95
CA GLY A 59 -11.52 0.63 -7.97
C GLY A 59 -12.77 1.51 -7.92
N ASN A 60 -13.71 1.04 -7.11
CA ASN A 60 -15.01 1.67 -6.93
C ASN A 60 -15.07 2.39 -5.59
N VAL A 61 -16.02 3.30 -5.48
CA VAL A 61 -16.49 3.83 -4.21
C VAL A 61 -17.90 3.32 -3.98
N ILE A 62 -18.15 2.79 -2.78
CA ILE A 62 -19.48 2.35 -2.33
C ILE A 62 -19.90 3.19 -1.13
N ARG A 63 -21.22 3.35 -0.95
CA ARG A 63 -21.80 3.82 0.30
C ARG A 63 -22.50 2.67 1.03
N VAL A 64 -22.28 2.59 2.32
CA VAL A 64 -22.84 1.57 3.20
C VAL A 64 -23.73 2.25 4.22
N PRO A 65 -25.01 1.86 4.40
CA PRO A 65 -25.87 2.41 5.44
C PRO A 65 -25.24 2.20 6.81
N ASN A 66 -25.24 3.23 7.68
CA ASN A 66 -24.66 3.13 9.02
C ASN A 66 -25.33 2.03 9.86
N SER A 67 -26.62 1.75 9.63
CA SER A 67 -27.32 0.63 10.25
C SER A 67 -26.75 -0.74 9.87
N SER A 68 -26.19 -0.89 8.68
CA SER A 68 -25.56 -2.14 8.25
C SER A 68 -24.19 -2.35 8.90
N LEU A 69 -23.49 -1.29 9.28
CA LEU A 69 -22.21 -1.35 9.98
C LEU A 69 -22.33 -1.84 11.44
N GLN A 70 -23.52 -1.85 11.97
CA GLN A 70 -23.82 -2.40 13.31
C GLN A 70 -24.00 -3.93 13.30
N GLN A 71 -24.00 -4.56 12.13
CA GLN A 71 -24.10 -6.01 12.02
C GLN A 71 -22.79 -6.67 12.51
N GLU A 72 -22.96 -7.80 13.17
CA GLU A 72 -21.84 -8.67 13.52
C GLU A 72 -21.01 -9.00 12.30
N ARG A 73 -19.84 -8.94 12.12
CA ARG A 73 -18.98 -9.19 10.95
C ARG A 73 -18.92 -8.09 9.88
N ALA A 74 -19.63 -6.98 9.97
CA ALA A 74 -19.47 -5.92 8.97
C ALA A 74 -18.03 -5.41 8.93
N THR A 75 -17.41 -5.22 10.09
CA THR A 75 -16.01 -4.82 10.23
C THR A 75 -15.06 -5.87 9.63
N GLU A 76 -15.29 -7.16 9.89
CA GLU A 76 -14.48 -8.25 9.34
C GLU A 76 -14.53 -8.28 7.81
N VAL A 77 -15.73 -8.08 7.23
CA VAL A 77 -15.92 -8.05 5.77
C VAL A 77 -15.22 -6.84 5.15
N ILE A 78 -15.36 -5.67 5.77
CA ILE A 78 -14.69 -4.44 5.31
C ILE A 78 -13.17 -4.62 5.34
N GLN A 79 -12.62 -5.20 6.40
CA GLN A 79 -11.19 -5.49 6.53
C GLN A 79 -10.72 -6.56 5.53
N ALA A 80 -11.46 -7.67 5.41
CA ALA A 80 -11.10 -8.75 4.48
C ALA A 80 -11.10 -8.32 3.01
N MET A 81 -11.91 -7.31 2.66
CA MET A 81 -11.93 -6.71 1.32
C MET A 81 -10.98 -5.50 1.19
N ASN A 82 -10.23 -5.20 2.24
CA ASN A 82 -9.33 -4.04 2.33
C ASN A 82 -10.03 -2.73 1.87
N LEU A 83 -11.26 -2.52 2.38
CA LEU A 83 -12.02 -1.32 2.06
C LEU A 83 -11.62 -0.19 3.00
N GLU A 84 -11.19 0.91 2.44
CA GLU A 84 -10.76 2.09 3.19
C GLU A 84 -11.88 3.10 3.31
N GLN A 85 -12.18 3.52 4.54
CA GLN A 85 -13.17 4.57 4.77
C GLN A 85 -12.65 5.92 4.28
N ILE A 86 -13.42 6.60 3.43
CA ILE A 86 -13.06 7.93 2.89
C ILE A 86 -13.84 9.08 3.52
N LYS A 87 -15.09 8.86 3.89
CA LYS A 87 -15.94 9.81 4.62
C LYS A 87 -17.12 9.10 5.29
N SER A 88 -17.82 9.81 6.16
CA SER A 88 -19.08 9.37 6.77
C SER A 88 -19.99 10.56 6.94
N ASP A 89 -21.30 10.33 6.86
CA ASP A 89 -22.35 11.27 7.22
C ASP A 89 -23.35 10.60 8.21
N THR A 90 -24.50 11.22 8.48
CA THR A 90 -25.48 10.70 9.42
C THR A 90 -26.11 9.38 9.00
N SER A 91 -26.16 9.08 7.71
CA SER A 91 -26.90 7.94 7.13
C SER A 91 -25.99 6.89 6.55
N TYR A 92 -24.82 7.28 6.01
CA TYR A 92 -23.92 6.43 5.26
C TYR A 92 -22.46 6.62 5.64
N THR A 93 -21.70 5.54 5.53
CA THR A 93 -20.25 5.57 5.49
C THR A 93 -19.77 5.15 4.10
N TYR A 94 -18.78 5.85 3.56
CA TYR A 94 -18.28 5.67 2.20
C TYR A 94 -16.93 4.97 2.25
N TYR A 95 -16.80 3.93 1.45
CA TYR A 95 -15.59 3.12 1.36
C TYR A 95 -15.07 3.10 -0.07
N ALA A 96 -13.75 3.19 -0.20
CA ALA A 96 -13.05 3.01 -1.47
C ALA A 96 -12.32 1.66 -1.47
N GLY A 97 -12.26 1.00 -2.62
CA GLY A 97 -11.56 -0.25 -2.80
C GLY A 97 -12.06 -1.05 -4.00
N ASN A 98 -11.60 -2.28 -4.13
CA ASN A 98 -12.07 -3.19 -5.18
C ASN A 98 -13.26 -4.01 -4.69
N VAL A 99 -14.47 -3.47 -4.85
CA VAL A 99 -15.72 -4.14 -4.44
C VAL A 99 -16.40 -4.79 -5.64
N GLY A 100 -15.73 -5.77 -6.26
CA GLY A 100 -16.31 -6.58 -7.35
C GLY A 100 -17.29 -7.66 -6.90
N ASN A 101 -17.31 -8.00 -5.59
CA ASN A 101 -18.09 -9.12 -5.07
C ASN A 101 -19.52 -8.70 -4.71
N GLN A 102 -20.51 -9.13 -5.51
CA GLN A 102 -21.92 -8.80 -5.30
C GLN A 102 -22.43 -9.28 -3.93
N LYS A 103 -22.03 -10.45 -3.46
CA LYS A 103 -22.45 -10.99 -2.14
C LYS A 103 -22.00 -10.08 -0.98
N VAL A 104 -20.83 -9.44 -1.11
CA VAL A 104 -20.34 -8.46 -0.13
C VAL A 104 -21.20 -7.21 -0.16
N LYS A 105 -21.54 -6.71 -1.34
CA LYS A 105 -22.41 -5.54 -1.51
C LYS A 105 -23.80 -5.80 -0.90
N ASP A 106 -24.38 -6.96 -1.20
CA ASP A 106 -25.70 -7.37 -0.67
C ASP A 106 -25.67 -7.51 0.87
N TYR A 107 -24.61 -8.11 1.40
CA TYR A 107 -24.43 -8.25 2.85
C TYR A 107 -24.32 -6.89 3.56
N LEU A 108 -23.52 -6.00 3.03
CA LEU A 108 -23.34 -4.64 3.56
C LEU A 108 -24.52 -3.71 3.20
N LYS A 109 -25.48 -4.16 2.38
CA LYS A 109 -26.54 -3.34 1.80
C LYS A 109 -25.98 -2.08 1.13
N SER A 110 -24.81 -2.22 0.50
CA SER A 110 -24.08 -1.11 -0.09
C SER A 110 -24.56 -0.79 -1.50
N GLU A 111 -24.35 0.44 -1.91
CA GLU A 111 -24.63 0.94 -3.26
C GLU A 111 -23.35 1.50 -3.88
N ASP A 112 -23.15 1.24 -5.17
CA ASP A 112 -22.06 1.84 -5.93
C ASP A 112 -22.29 3.35 -6.09
N MET A 113 -21.23 4.12 -5.92
CA MET A 113 -21.24 5.55 -6.17
C MET A 113 -20.95 5.83 -7.66
N ASN A 114 -21.98 6.20 -8.42
CA ASN A 114 -21.86 6.46 -9.86
C ASN A 114 -21.07 7.74 -10.20
N ASN A 115 -20.80 8.56 -9.20
CA ASN A 115 -20.07 9.83 -9.34
C ASN A 115 -18.72 9.85 -8.65
N MET A 116 -18.26 8.72 -8.12
CA MET A 116 -16.95 8.58 -7.46
C MET A 116 -16.28 7.25 -7.83
N ALA A 117 -14.98 7.31 -8.13
CA ALA A 117 -14.17 6.12 -8.39
C ALA A 117 -12.69 6.37 -8.04
N LEU A 118 -11.91 5.28 -8.00
CA LEU A 118 -10.46 5.34 -7.82
C LEU A 118 -9.74 5.27 -9.17
N PHE A 119 -8.81 6.20 -9.38
CA PHE A 119 -7.95 6.24 -10.56
C PHE A 119 -6.47 6.33 -10.15
N ASN A 120 -5.60 5.66 -10.91
CA ASN A 120 -4.17 5.88 -10.83
C ASN A 120 -3.81 7.09 -11.69
N LEU A 121 -3.27 8.13 -11.06
CA LEU A 121 -2.88 9.36 -11.74
C LEU A 121 -1.56 9.88 -11.18
N THR A 122 -0.79 10.56 -12.00
CA THR A 122 0.30 11.40 -11.52
C THR A 122 -0.26 12.64 -10.81
N GLU A 123 0.52 13.27 -9.94
CA GLU A 123 0.10 14.54 -9.29
C GLU A 123 -0.17 15.67 -10.30
N ALA A 124 0.57 15.69 -11.42
CA ALA A 124 0.37 16.66 -12.49
C ALA A 124 -0.97 16.46 -13.20
N GLU A 125 -1.36 15.22 -13.50
CA GLU A 125 -2.66 14.88 -14.09
C GLU A 125 -3.79 15.22 -13.12
N ALA A 126 -3.69 14.82 -11.85
CA ALA A 126 -4.68 15.13 -10.82
C ALA A 126 -4.94 16.65 -10.74
N LYS A 127 -3.86 17.46 -10.72
CA LYS A 127 -3.97 18.91 -10.71
C LYS A 127 -4.57 19.47 -12.02
N ASN A 128 -4.17 18.92 -13.17
CA ASN A 128 -4.59 19.45 -14.47
C ASN A 128 -6.00 19.04 -14.86
N TYR A 129 -6.52 17.92 -14.36
CA TYR A 129 -7.83 17.40 -14.75
C TYR A 129 -8.96 17.91 -13.85
N THR A 130 -8.67 18.33 -12.62
CA THR A 130 -9.66 18.95 -11.74
C THR A 130 -10.31 20.16 -12.39
N GLY A 131 -11.64 20.19 -12.43
CA GLY A 131 -12.45 21.25 -13.03
C GLY A 131 -12.71 21.06 -14.53
N LYS A 132 -12.23 20.00 -15.18
CA LYS A 132 -12.48 19.68 -16.59
C LYS A 132 -13.53 18.58 -16.74
N ASP A 133 -14.29 18.64 -17.82
CA ASP A 133 -15.24 17.59 -18.24
C ASP A 133 -16.19 17.07 -17.14
N GLY A 134 -16.57 17.97 -16.21
CA GLY A 134 -17.42 17.64 -15.05
C GLY A 134 -16.67 17.01 -13.87
N ILE A 135 -15.34 16.97 -13.89
CA ILE A 135 -14.54 16.49 -12.75
C ILE A 135 -14.52 17.57 -11.65
N ALA A 136 -15.32 17.36 -10.60
CA ALA A 136 -15.45 18.30 -9.49
C ALA A 136 -14.22 18.32 -8.56
N SER A 137 -13.67 17.15 -8.27
CA SER A 137 -12.46 17.03 -7.42
C SER A 137 -11.66 15.77 -7.68
N ILE A 138 -10.35 15.87 -7.48
CA ILE A 138 -9.41 14.74 -7.46
C ILE A 138 -8.59 14.87 -6.18
N ASN A 139 -8.71 13.86 -5.30
CA ASN A 139 -8.01 13.84 -4.02
C ASN A 139 -7.14 12.59 -3.93
N LYS A 140 -5.90 12.77 -3.49
CA LYS A 140 -5.00 11.62 -3.27
C LYS A 140 -5.61 10.68 -2.25
N PHE A 141 -5.53 9.38 -2.56
CA PHE A 141 -5.99 8.30 -1.72
C PHE A 141 -4.79 7.47 -1.26
N SER A 142 -4.78 7.07 0.00
CA SER A 142 -3.76 6.19 0.58
C SER A 142 -4.42 5.16 1.45
N TYR A 143 -4.00 3.90 1.31
CA TYR A 143 -4.41 2.82 2.21
C TYR A 143 -3.79 3.03 3.59
N LYS A 144 -4.62 2.91 4.64
CA LYS A 144 -4.23 3.05 6.04
C LYS A 144 -4.44 1.78 6.85
N ASN A 145 -5.39 0.95 6.40
CA ASN A 145 -5.64 -0.33 7.06
C ASN A 145 -4.44 -1.26 6.85
N PRO A 146 -3.92 -1.91 7.90
CA PRO A 146 -2.83 -2.86 7.80
C PRO A 146 -3.11 -3.95 6.75
N ASP A 147 -2.10 -4.26 5.95
CA ASP A 147 -2.18 -5.28 4.90
C ASP A 147 -1.03 -6.28 5.07
N THR A 148 -1.36 -7.48 5.50
CA THR A 148 -0.37 -8.55 5.71
C THR A 148 0.17 -9.16 4.41
N SER A 149 -0.36 -8.76 3.25
CA SER A 149 0.16 -9.19 1.95
C SER A 149 1.37 -8.37 1.49
N VAL A 150 1.61 -7.19 2.13
CA VAL A 150 2.79 -6.37 1.83
C VAL A 150 3.98 -6.76 2.71
N PHE A 151 5.17 -6.40 2.27
CA PHE A 151 6.42 -6.67 2.99
C PHE A 151 6.36 -6.18 4.45
N PRO A 152 6.85 -6.97 5.42
CA PRO A 152 7.52 -8.27 5.30
C PRO A 152 6.57 -9.48 5.32
N GLN A 153 5.26 -9.31 5.09
CA GLN A 153 4.23 -10.34 5.11
C GLN A 153 4.07 -11.03 6.48
N ASP A 154 4.23 -10.25 7.52
CA ASP A 154 4.13 -10.71 8.91
C ASP A 154 3.00 -9.98 9.63
N PRO A 155 2.10 -10.69 10.36
CA PRO A 155 0.98 -10.08 11.07
C PRO A 155 1.34 -9.06 12.15
N ALA A 156 2.55 -9.11 12.69
CA ALA A 156 3.05 -8.14 13.66
C ALA A 156 3.47 -6.81 13.01
N HIS A 157 3.69 -6.79 11.68
CA HIS A 157 4.06 -5.60 10.94
C HIS A 157 2.80 -5.01 10.28
N THR A 158 2.37 -3.86 10.77
CA THR A 158 1.11 -3.20 10.38
C THR A 158 1.29 -2.18 9.27
N GLY A 159 2.20 -2.43 8.33
CA GLY A 159 2.42 -1.58 7.17
C GLY A 159 1.29 -1.69 6.13
N THR A 160 1.27 -0.74 5.19
CA THR A 160 0.44 -0.77 4.00
C THR A 160 1.32 -0.52 2.77
N VAL A 161 0.78 -0.71 1.58
CA VAL A 161 1.47 -0.36 0.33
C VAL A 161 1.90 1.11 0.28
N ASP A 162 1.18 1.99 0.99
CA ASP A 162 1.42 3.45 1.03
C ASP A 162 2.18 3.91 2.28
N ASN A 163 2.21 3.10 3.33
CA ASN A 163 2.80 3.48 4.60
C ASN A 163 3.58 2.32 5.19
N MET A 164 4.88 2.45 5.26
CA MET A 164 5.80 1.43 5.74
C MET A 164 6.86 2.06 6.64
N GLY A 165 7.10 1.46 7.80
CA GLY A 165 8.10 1.91 8.76
C GLY A 165 9.53 1.85 8.23
N ALA A 166 10.47 2.35 9.01
CA ALA A 166 11.87 2.37 8.61
C ALA A 166 12.43 0.96 8.42
N ILE A 167 13.02 0.71 7.25
CA ILE A 167 13.69 -0.54 6.88
C ILE A 167 15.13 -0.20 6.51
N TYR A 168 16.08 -0.80 7.21
CA TYR A 168 17.48 -0.73 6.79
C TYR A 168 17.72 -1.65 5.60
N ILE A 169 18.23 -1.11 4.51
CA ILE A 169 18.57 -1.87 3.29
C ILE A 169 19.95 -2.49 3.49
N PRO A 170 20.08 -3.82 3.49
CA PRO A 170 21.31 -4.48 3.87
C PRO A 170 22.48 -4.14 2.95
N GLU A 171 23.63 -3.83 3.59
CA GLU A 171 24.92 -3.60 2.96
C GLU A 171 25.87 -4.76 3.28
N LYS A 172 26.62 -5.23 2.29
CA LYS A 172 27.63 -6.28 2.47
C LYS A 172 28.62 -5.95 3.59
N GLY A 173 28.80 -6.90 4.50
CA GLY A 173 29.72 -6.79 5.62
C GLY A 173 29.17 -6.00 6.80
N LYS A 174 27.96 -5.45 6.72
CA LYS A 174 27.29 -4.81 7.85
C LYS A 174 26.54 -5.81 8.70
N THR A 175 26.62 -5.62 9.98
CA THR A 175 25.92 -6.42 11.00
C THR A 175 24.72 -5.65 11.52
N VAL A 176 23.57 -6.30 11.59
CA VAL A 176 22.35 -5.79 12.21
C VAL A 176 21.93 -6.66 13.39
N PRO A 177 21.37 -6.08 14.45
CA PRO A 177 20.76 -6.88 15.50
C PRO A 177 19.54 -7.64 14.93
N ILE A 178 19.35 -8.88 15.40
CA ILE A 178 18.21 -9.72 15.05
C ILE A 178 17.49 -10.17 16.31
N ASN A 179 16.19 -9.97 16.33
CA ASN A 179 15.27 -10.48 17.32
C ASN A 179 13.98 -10.92 16.63
N ILE A 180 13.02 -11.42 17.38
CA ILE A 180 11.74 -11.91 16.82
C ILE A 180 10.98 -10.82 16.05
N GLU A 181 11.07 -9.57 16.48
CA GLU A 181 10.37 -8.45 15.81
C GLU A 181 11.07 -8.04 14.50
N VAL A 182 12.39 -8.14 14.44
CA VAL A 182 13.20 -7.72 13.28
C VAL A 182 13.37 -8.86 12.26
N LEU A 183 13.34 -10.11 12.72
CA LEU A 183 13.58 -11.29 11.86
C LEU A 183 12.71 -11.31 10.59
N PRO A 184 11.41 -11.03 10.61
CA PRO A 184 10.58 -11.08 9.42
C PRO A 184 11.08 -10.18 8.28
N ILE A 185 11.70 -9.04 8.63
CA ILE A 185 12.27 -8.10 7.64
C ILE A 185 13.44 -8.75 6.86
N TYR A 186 14.22 -9.61 7.51
CA TYR A 186 15.45 -10.16 6.93
C TYR A 186 15.42 -11.67 6.72
N GLU A 187 14.37 -12.37 7.18
CA GLU A 187 14.31 -13.84 7.13
C GLU A 187 14.53 -14.38 5.72
N LYS A 188 13.81 -13.84 4.74
CA LYS A 188 13.94 -14.26 3.35
C LYS A 188 15.35 -14.03 2.80
N ILE A 189 15.97 -12.91 3.15
CA ILE A 189 17.34 -12.58 2.78
C ILE A 189 18.32 -13.61 3.36
N ILE A 190 18.24 -13.80 4.67
CA ILE A 190 19.17 -14.70 5.39
C ILE A 190 19.01 -16.14 4.94
N LYS A 191 17.77 -16.60 4.81
CA LYS A 191 17.44 -18.00 4.50
C LYS A 191 17.61 -18.32 3.03
N GLU A 192 16.91 -17.59 2.15
CA GLU A 192 16.81 -17.96 0.74
C GLU A 192 17.98 -17.41 -0.08
N TYR A 193 18.33 -16.14 0.10
CA TYR A 193 19.34 -15.49 -0.74
C TYR A 193 20.77 -15.69 -0.25
N GLU A 194 20.97 -15.89 1.06
CA GLU A 194 22.28 -16.17 1.65
C GLU A 194 22.46 -17.61 2.11
N GLY A 195 21.43 -18.46 1.94
CA GLY A 195 21.52 -19.91 2.06
C GLY A 195 21.73 -20.43 3.48
N ASN A 196 21.13 -19.76 4.49
CA ASN A 196 21.26 -20.21 5.87
C ASN A 196 20.00 -20.97 6.32
N ASP A 197 20.16 -21.88 7.30
CA ASP A 197 19.04 -22.50 8.02
C ASP A 197 18.66 -21.59 9.19
N ILE A 198 17.35 -21.27 9.32
CA ILE A 198 16.82 -20.46 10.43
C ILE A 198 15.80 -21.30 11.19
N LYS A 199 15.95 -21.34 12.51
CA LYS A 199 14.98 -21.93 13.45
C LYS A 199 14.67 -20.95 14.56
N VAL A 200 13.41 -20.89 14.95
CA VAL A 200 12.93 -20.06 16.05
C VAL A 200 12.43 -20.99 17.16
N ASN A 201 13.02 -20.88 18.35
CA ASN A 201 12.64 -21.61 19.55
C ASN A 201 12.23 -20.61 20.64
N GLY A 202 10.93 -20.34 20.78
CA GLY A 202 10.45 -19.26 21.64
C GLY A 202 11.04 -17.92 21.19
N ASN A 203 11.80 -17.25 22.04
CA ASN A 203 12.44 -15.97 21.72
C ASN A 203 13.89 -16.12 21.18
N GLN A 204 14.38 -17.36 21.01
CA GLN A 204 15.71 -17.59 20.49
C GLN A 204 15.67 -17.85 18.99
N ILE A 205 16.54 -17.17 18.27
CA ILE A 205 16.79 -17.39 16.84
C ILE A 205 18.08 -18.21 16.71
N LEU A 206 18.01 -19.30 15.94
CA LEU A 206 19.18 -20.07 15.57
C LEU A 206 19.43 -19.90 14.08
N ILE A 207 20.68 -19.60 13.73
CA ILE A 207 21.14 -19.54 12.34
C ILE A 207 22.19 -20.63 12.19
N ASN A 208 21.97 -21.59 11.29
CA ASN A 208 22.84 -22.77 11.08
C ASN A 208 23.10 -23.58 12.37
N GLY A 209 22.10 -23.61 13.29
CA GLY A 209 22.18 -24.34 14.55
C GLY A 209 22.83 -23.57 15.71
N GLU A 210 23.37 -22.39 15.51
CA GLU A 210 23.95 -21.53 16.53
C GLU A 210 22.98 -20.39 16.91
N VAL A 211 22.90 -20.05 18.20
CA VAL A 211 22.08 -18.93 18.68
C VAL A 211 22.65 -17.63 18.15
N ALA A 212 21.81 -16.84 17.51
CA ALA A 212 22.18 -15.56 16.90
C ALA A 212 21.31 -14.43 17.42
N ASP A 213 21.94 -13.33 17.84
CA ASP A 213 21.33 -12.05 18.20
C ASP A 213 21.63 -10.94 17.15
N SER A 214 22.41 -11.28 16.16
CA SER A 214 22.83 -10.40 15.10
C SER A 214 23.16 -11.19 13.82
N TYR A 215 23.15 -10.50 12.67
CA TYR A 215 23.52 -11.10 11.38
C TYR A 215 24.36 -10.15 10.55
N THR A 216 25.43 -10.68 9.93
CA THR A 216 26.29 -9.95 9.00
C THR A 216 25.96 -10.34 7.56
N PHE A 217 25.50 -9.39 6.76
CA PHE A 217 25.10 -9.65 5.37
C PHE A 217 26.30 -9.93 4.47
N LYS A 218 26.12 -10.92 3.59
CA LYS A 218 27.17 -11.40 2.67
C LYS A 218 27.20 -10.62 1.35
N GLN A 219 26.08 -9.91 1.01
CA GLN A 219 25.94 -9.15 -0.23
C GLN A 219 25.14 -7.87 -0.03
N ASN A 220 25.12 -7.03 -1.08
CA ASN A 220 24.34 -5.79 -1.12
C ASN A 220 22.92 -6.07 -1.59
N TYR A 221 21.93 -5.36 -0.98
CA TYR A 221 20.52 -5.42 -1.37
C TYR A 221 20.03 -4.06 -1.84
N TYR A 222 18.95 -4.06 -2.59
CA TYR A 222 18.38 -2.86 -3.20
C TYR A 222 16.87 -2.89 -3.07
N TRP A 223 16.27 -1.72 -2.83
CA TRP A 223 14.82 -1.61 -2.79
C TRP A 223 14.30 -1.08 -4.12
N MET A 224 13.46 -1.87 -4.75
CA MET A 224 12.91 -1.57 -6.07
C MET A 224 11.44 -1.16 -5.95
N MET A 225 11.03 -0.08 -6.62
CA MET A 225 9.63 0.31 -6.70
C MET A 225 9.26 0.73 -8.13
N GLY A 226 8.06 0.30 -8.56
CA GLY A 226 7.47 0.74 -9.82
C GLY A 226 6.98 2.19 -9.75
N ASP A 227 6.87 2.86 -10.89
CA ASP A 227 6.29 4.20 -10.97
C ASP A 227 4.79 4.17 -10.65
N ASN A 228 4.04 3.18 -11.14
CA ASN A 228 2.68 2.95 -10.68
C ASN A 228 2.72 2.28 -9.30
N ARG A 229 2.44 3.07 -8.26
CA ARG A 229 2.58 2.66 -6.86
C ARG A 229 1.64 1.53 -6.44
N HIS A 230 0.52 1.34 -7.12
CA HIS A 230 -0.51 0.37 -6.74
C HIS A 230 -0.67 -0.78 -7.74
N ARG A 231 0.08 -0.76 -8.86
CA ARG A 231 0.02 -1.78 -9.91
C ARG A 231 1.40 -2.32 -10.29
N SER A 232 2.34 -2.29 -9.37
CA SER A 232 3.69 -2.83 -9.57
C SER A 232 3.93 -3.99 -8.64
N GLU A 233 4.46 -5.07 -9.18
CA GLU A 233 5.13 -6.11 -8.37
C GLU A 233 6.55 -5.63 -8.09
N ASP A 234 6.82 -5.29 -6.84
CA ASP A 234 8.09 -4.68 -6.44
C ASP A 234 8.54 -5.15 -5.04
N SER A 235 9.35 -4.39 -4.34
CA SER A 235 9.92 -4.83 -3.05
C SER A 235 8.97 -4.72 -1.85
N ARG A 236 7.78 -4.14 -2.06
CA ARG A 236 6.78 -3.96 -1.00
C ARG A 236 5.96 -5.21 -0.70
#